data_f90ee216de2042c698d6bfa0b0e3bf32
#
_entry.id   f90ee216de2042c698d6bfa0b0e3bf32
#
_cell.length_a   1.000
_cell.length_b   1.000
_cell.length_c   1.000
_cell.angle_alpha   90.00
_cell.angle_beta   90.00
_cell.angle_gamma   90.00
#
_symmetry.space_group_name_H-M   'P 1'
#
loop_
_entity.id
_entity.type
_entity.pdbx_description
1 polymer ?
#
loop_
_entity_poly.entity_id
_entity_poly.type
_entity_poly.pdbx_seq_one_letter_code
_entity_poly.pdbx_strand_id
1 'polypeptide(L)'
;MITNSWLEILGVTQEQLHQDALNNSQKLFPLSVMTITQAVMGGIDPTGVFASSQESLEEALKDEEIPLIVVTNKTKTDGAAALFYPEVMEQLGEKIGDFTILPSSTHETLILPDSEGMPIQHLKEMVAEVNGSFVEDADRLTDEVYHFDTKDRVFEKVDKFVARQKENSQKHVAEKGTEGIQKPKKSHEMSL
;
A
#
# COMPACT_ATOMS: atom_id res chain seq x y z
N MET A 1 26.62 -1.41 3.89
CA MET A 1 25.99 -0.12 4.33
C MET A 1 26.69 1.01 3.59
N ILE A 2 25.94 1.93 2.95
CA ILE A 2 26.48 3.11 2.27
C ILE A 2 26.51 4.25 3.27
N THR A 3 27.66 4.92 3.40
CA THR A 3 27.86 6.06 4.31
C THR A 3 27.95 7.36 3.52
N ASN A 4 27.85 8.51 4.21
CA ASN A 4 27.97 9.82 3.54
C ASN A 4 29.32 10.00 2.81
N SER A 5 30.40 9.40 3.30
CA SER A 5 31.69 9.43 2.61
C SER A 5 31.67 8.71 1.25
N TRP A 6 30.83 7.70 1.07
CA TRP A 6 30.63 7.07 -0.22
C TRP A 6 29.88 7.97 -1.21
N LEU A 7 28.93 8.78 -0.74
CA LEU A 7 28.23 9.74 -1.59
C LEU A 7 29.21 10.77 -2.19
N GLU A 8 30.16 11.24 -1.37
CA GLU A 8 31.22 12.17 -1.83
C GLU A 8 32.13 11.52 -2.88
N ILE A 9 32.55 10.27 -2.66
CA ILE A 9 33.39 9.51 -3.61
C ILE A 9 32.67 9.26 -4.92
N LEU A 10 31.36 8.94 -4.87
CA LEU A 10 30.53 8.66 -6.03
C LEU A 10 30.07 9.94 -6.75
N GLY A 11 30.16 11.10 -6.08
CA GLY A 11 29.71 12.38 -6.63
C GLY A 11 28.20 12.47 -6.84
N VAL A 12 27.41 11.77 -5.99
CA VAL A 12 25.94 11.74 -6.08
C VAL A 12 25.31 12.18 -4.76
N THR A 13 24.06 12.67 -4.84
CA THR A 13 23.25 12.92 -3.63
C THR A 13 22.62 11.63 -3.10
N GLN A 14 22.13 11.67 -1.87
CA GLN A 14 21.38 10.54 -1.30
C GLN A 14 20.13 10.22 -2.13
N GLU A 15 19.41 11.26 -2.58
CA GLU A 15 18.20 11.12 -3.38
C GLU A 15 18.52 10.48 -4.74
N GLN A 16 19.59 10.92 -5.39
CA GLN A 16 20.02 10.35 -6.66
C GLN A 16 20.37 8.87 -6.49
N LEU A 17 21.18 8.54 -5.48
CA LEU A 17 21.55 7.16 -5.20
C LEU A 17 20.32 6.29 -4.90
N HIS A 18 19.35 6.82 -4.14
CA HIS A 18 18.10 6.11 -3.84
C HIS A 18 17.29 5.82 -5.10
N GLN A 19 17.10 6.81 -5.98
CA GLN A 19 16.39 6.63 -7.26
C GLN A 19 17.11 5.64 -8.18
N ASP A 20 18.42 5.76 -8.30
CA ASP A 20 19.22 4.83 -9.10
C ASP A 20 19.14 3.42 -8.55
N ALA A 21 19.15 3.27 -7.21
CA ALA A 21 19.00 1.96 -6.56
C ALA A 21 17.64 1.32 -6.86
N LEU A 22 16.54 2.04 -6.73
CA LEU A 22 15.19 1.54 -7.04
C LEU A 22 15.08 1.12 -8.51
N ASN A 23 15.53 1.98 -9.43
CA ASN A 23 15.49 1.70 -10.87
C ASN A 23 16.36 0.50 -11.28
N ASN A 24 17.51 0.32 -10.63
CA ASN A 24 18.40 -0.80 -10.90
C ASN A 24 17.93 -2.09 -10.21
N SER A 25 17.38 -1.98 -9.00
CA SER A 25 16.85 -3.12 -8.26
C SER A 25 15.74 -3.82 -9.04
N GLN A 26 14.84 -3.07 -9.66
CA GLN A 26 13.79 -3.65 -10.51
C GLN A 26 14.35 -4.49 -11.67
N LYS A 27 15.51 -4.12 -12.23
CA LYS A 27 16.16 -4.87 -13.33
C LYS A 27 16.91 -6.09 -12.82
N LEU A 28 17.57 -5.97 -11.67
CA LEU A 28 18.40 -7.03 -11.09
C LEU A 28 17.54 -8.06 -10.32
N PHE A 29 16.51 -7.58 -9.65
CA PHE A 29 15.59 -8.33 -8.82
C PHE A 29 14.16 -8.05 -9.27
N PRO A 30 13.70 -8.59 -10.41
CA PRO A 30 12.39 -8.30 -10.96
C PRO A 30 11.27 -8.57 -9.95
N LEU A 31 10.24 -7.71 -10.00
CA LEU A 31 9.04 -7.84 -9.19
C LEU A 31 8.40 -9.22 -9.34
N SER A 32 7.87 -9.72 -8.25
CA SER A 32 7.04 -10.92 -8.18
C SER A 32 5.83 -10.63 -7.31
N VAL A 33 4.63 -10.84 -7.85
CA VAL A 33 3.35 -10.66 -7.16
C VAL A 33 2.54 -11.93 -7.32
N MET A 34 2.02 -12.45 -6.22
CA MET A 34 1.27 -13.71 -6.20
C MET A 34 0.26 -13.71 -5.06
N THR A 35 -0.73 -14.61 -5.09
CA THR A 35 -1.62 -14.83 -3.95
C THR A 35 -0.87 -15.59 -2.85
N ILE A 36 -1.40 -15.55 -1.61
CA ILE A 36 -0.81 -16.31 -0.50
C ILE A 36 -0.81 -17.81 -0.78
N THR A 37 -1.85 -18.34 -1.40
CA THR A 37 -1.93 -19.76 -1.81
C THR A 37 -0.83 -20.11 -2.79
N GLN A 38 -0.59 -19.30 -3.81
CA GLN A 38 0.51 -19.49 -4.75
C GLN A 38 1.88 -19.44 -4.08
N ALA A 39 2.06 -18.53 -3.10
CA ALA A 39 3.31 -18.43 -2.35
C ALA A 39 3.59 -19.68 -1.53
N VAL A 40 2.57 -20.23 -0.85
CA VAL A 40 2.66 -21.44 0.00
C VAL A 40 2.85 -22.70 -0.84
N MET A 41 2.14 -22.83 -1.96
CA MET A 41 2.26 -24.00 -2.85
C MET A 41 3.59 -24.09 -3.60
N GLY A 42 4.40 -23.03 -3.58
CA GLY A 42 5.83 -23.06 -3.90
C GLY A 42 6.22 -23.33 -5.37
N GLY A 43 5.28 -23.32 -6.31
CA GLY A 43 5.58 -23.88 -7.61
C GLY A 43 5.04 -23.22 -8.86
N ILE A 44 4.13 -22.29 -8.76
CA ILE A 44 3.60 -21.64 -9.96
C ILE A 44 4.46 -20.41 -10.24
N ASP A 45 4.92 -20.27 -11.50
CA ASP A 45 5.74 -19.14 -11.93
C ASP A 45 5.03 -17.82 -11.60
N PRO A 46 5.49 -17.08 -10.56
CA PRO A 46 4.83 -15.88 -10.12
C PRO A 46 4.95 -14.73 -11.12
N THR A 47 5.73 -14.91 -12.20
CA THR A 47 5.88 -13.89 -13.23
C THR A 47 4.65 -13.73 -14.09
N GLY A 48 3.73 -14.69 -14.05
CA GLY A 48 2.47 -14.66 -14.79
C GLY A 48 1.46 -13.64 -14.29
N VAL A 49 1.44 -13.31 -12.99
CA VAL A 49 0.37 -12.49 -12.40
C VAL A 49 0.43 -11.03 -12.83
N PHE A 50 1.64 -10.46 -13.00
CA PHE A 50 1.82 -9.10 -13.52
C PHE A 50 2.10 -9.03 -15.02
N ALA A 51 2.60 -10.12 -15.61
CA ALA A 51 2.84 -10.21 -17.04
C ALA A 51 1.58 -10.53 -17.84
N SER A 52 0.58 -11.12 -17.23
CA SER A 52 -0.71 -11.38 -17.82
C SER A 52 -1.72 -10.29 -17.43
N SER A 53 -2.64 -9.99 -18.29
CA SER A 53 -3.67 -8.96 -18.22
C SER A 53 -4.27 -8.76 -16.81
N GLN A 54 -4.86 -7.59 -16.59
CA GLN A 54 -5.60 -7.20 -15.38
C GLN A 54 -6.50 -8.31 -14.81
N GLU A 55 -7.05 -9.13 -15.70
CA GLU A 55 -7.91 -10.27 -15.37
C GLU A 55 -7.24 -11.35 -14.51
N SER A 56 -5.93 -11.53 -14.59
CA SER A 56 -5.27 -12.65 -13.93
C SER A 56 -5.09 -12.50 -12.41
N LEU A 57 -4.88 -11.29 -11.88
CA LEU A 57 -4.80 -11.07 -10.43
C LEU A 57 -6.20 -11.12 -9.81
N GLU A 58 -7.16 -10.44 -10.41
CA GLU A 58 -8.56 -10.46 -9.98
C GLU A 58 -9.16 -11.87 -10.02
N GLU A 59 -8.84 -12.65 -11.07
CA GLU A 59 -9.28 -14.03 -11.19
C GLU A 59 -8.64 -14.92 -10.11
N ALA A 60 -7.34 -14.77 -9.88
CA ALA A 60 -6.63 -15.52 -8.86
C ALA A 60 -7.11 -15.21 -7.44
N LEU A 61 -7.58 -14.00 -7.17
CA LEU A 61 -8.10 -13.60 -5.85
C LEU A 61 -9.52 -14.09 -5.58
N LYS A 62 -10.32 -14.41 -6.61
CA LYS A 62 -11.71 -14.86 -6.42
C LYS A 62 -11.84 -16.18 -5.67
N ASP A 63 -10.86 -17.05 -5.81
CA ASP A 63 -10.84 -18.37 -5.17
C ASP A 63 -10.11 -18.38 -3.81
N GLU A 64 -9.59 -17.23 -3.36
CA GLU A 64 -8.91 -17.11 -2.08
C GLU A 64 -9.91 -16.87 -0.94
N GLU A 65 -9.79 -17.62 0.14
CA GLU A 65 -10.59 -17.40 1.36
C GLU A 65 -10.23 -16.05 2.02
N ILE A 66 -8.95 -15.70 1.99
CA ILE A 66 -8.44 -14.37 2.36
C ILE A 66 -7.57 -13.88 1.22
N PRO A 67 -7.96 -12.83 0.49
CA PRO A 67 -7.26 -12.37 -0.71
C PRO A 67 -5.98 -11.63 -0.37
N LEU A 68 -5.07 -12.29 0.34
CA LEU A 68 -3.74 -11.80 0.64
C LEU A 68 -2.83 -11.94 -0.58
N ILE A 69 -2.22 -10.83 -0.94
CA ILE A 69 -1.24 -10.72 -2.03
C ILE A 69 0.14 -10.62 -1.43
N VAL A 70 1.07 -11.42 -1.91
CA VAL A 70 2.49 -11.39 -1.56
C VAL A 70 3.22 -10.57 -2.63
N VAL A 71 3.88 -9.51 -2.22
CA VAL A 71 4.77 -8.70 -3.05
C VAL A 71 6.21 -8.94 -2.63
N THR A 72 7.02 -9.41 -3.55
CA THR A 72 8.43 -9.71 -3.34
C THR A 72 9.21 -9.57 -4.66
N ASN A 73 10.43 -10.07 -4.72
CA ASN A 73 11.20 -10.19 -5.96
C ASN A 73 11.32 -11.67 -6.39
N LYS A 74 11.83 -11.91 -7.60
CA LYS A 74 12.00 -13.28 -8.13
C LYS A 74 12.91 -14.16 -7.28
N THR A 75 13.83 -13.60 -6.53
CA THR A 75 14.74 -14.37 -5.67
C THR A 75 14.12 -14.71 -4.32
N LYS A 76 13.00 -14.07 -3.96
CA LYS A 76 12.33 -14.19 -2.65
C LYS A 76 13.26 -13.89 -1.46
N THR A 77 14.25 -13.02 -1.69
CA THR A 77 15.23 -12.60 -0.68
C THR A 77 15.36 -11.08 -0.75
N ASP A 78 15.27 -10.41 0.40
CA ASP A 78 15.27 -8.94 0.52
C ASP A 78 14.26 -8.27 -0.41
N GLY A 79 13.13 -8.95 -0.64
CA GLY A 79 12.15 -8.58 -1.66
C GLY A 79 11.08 -7.61 -1.20
N ALA A 80 10.98 -7.27 0.09
CA ALA A 80 9.99 -6.32 0.58
C ALA A 80 10.11 -4.93 -0.08
N ALA A 81 11.34 -4.54 -0.44
CA ALA A 81 11.61 -3.29 -1.17
C ALA A 81 10.97 -3.24 -2.57
N ALA A 82 10.56 -4.38 -3.14
CA ALA A 82 9.95 -4.43 -4.47
C ALA A 82 8.60 -3.68 -4.54
N LEU A 83 7.90 -3.54 -3.42
CA LEU A 83 6.69 -2.70 -3.34
C LEU A 83 6.97 -1.23 -3.70
N PHE A 84 8.19 -0.75 -3.44
CA PHE A 84 8.61 0.63 -3.71
C PHE A 84 9.27 0.82 -5.07
N TYR A 85 9.29 -0.19 -5.94
CA TYR A 85 9.70 0.02 -7.32
C TYR A 85 8.75 0.99 -8.01
N PRO A 86 9.25 1.76 -9.01
CA PRO A 86 8.43 2.74 -9.71
C PRO A 86 7.09 2.16 -10.18
N GLU A 87 6.00 2.84 -9.88
CA GLU A 87 4.63 2.56 -10.30
C GLU A 87 4.00 1.26 -9.74
N VAL A 88 4.68 0.50 -8.87
CA VAL A 88 4.14 -0.78 -8.37
C VAL A 88 2.89 -0.58 -7.52
N MET A 89 2.89 0.37 -6.59
CA MET A 89 1.72 0.65 -5.76
C MET A 89 0.54 1.15 -6.59
N GLU A 90 0.79 2.02 -7.56
CA GLU A 90 -0.23 2.51 -8.48
C GLU A 90 -0.84 1.38 -9.32
N GLN A 91 0.00 0.51 -9.88
CA GLN A 91 -0.45 -0.64 -10.67
C GLN A 91 -1.25 -1.65 -9.84
N LEU A 92 -0.87 -1.86 -8.58
CA LEU A 92 -1.68 -2.63 -7.63
C LEU A 92 -3.02 -1.95 -7.39
N GLY A 93 -3.00 -0.65 -7.07
CA GLY A 93 -4.21 0.12 -6.82
C GLY A 93 -5.19 0.18 -7.99
N GLU A 94 -4.70 0.22 -9.23
CA GLU A 94 -5.53 0.12 -10.44
C GLU A 94 -6.30 -1.22 -10.53
N LYS A 95 -5.75 -2.29 -9.94
CA LYS A 95 -6.32 -3.64 -9.98
C LYS A 95 -7.23 -3.96 -8.80
N ILE A 96 -6.86 -3.53 -7.61
CA ILE A 96 -7.51 -3.95 -6.36
C ILE A 96 -8.11 -2.79 -5.56
N GLY A 97 -7.98 -1.54 -6.04
CA GLY A 97 -8.40 -0.35 -5.29
C GLY A 97 -7.45 0.01 -4.15
N ASP A 98 -7.97 0.70 -3.15
CA ASP A 98 -7.22 1.01 -1.93
C ASP A 98 -6.83 -0.27 -1.20
N PHE A 99 -5.69 -0.27 -0.55
CA PHE A 99 -5.20 -1.45 0.13
C PHE A 99 -4.37 -1.17 1.37
N THR A 100 -4.44 -2.13 2.27
CA THR A 100 -3.63 -2.18 3.49
C THR A 100 -2.34 -2.97 3.24
N ILE A 101 -1.25 -2.50 3.81
CA ILE A 101 0.10 -3.04 3.64
C ILE A 101 0.60 -3.56 4.99
N LEU A 102 0.95 -4.84 5.02
CA LEU A 102 1.42 -5.58 6.18
C LEU A 102 2.88 -5.99 5.95
N PRO A 103 3.86 -5.19 6.41
CA PRO A 103 5.28 -5.50 6.19
C PRO A 103 5.73 -6.58 7.19
N SER A 104 5.64 -7.84 6.78
CA SER A 104 5.95 -8.96 7.67
C SER A 104 7.46 -9.16 7.83
N SER A 105 8.21 -9.16 6.72
CA SER A 105 9.65 -9.42 6.75
C SER A 105 10.43 -8.56 5.77
N THR A 106 11.77 -8.63 5.81
CA THR A 106 12.63 -8.04 4.77
C THR A 106 12.44 -8.72 3.42
N HIS A 107 11.88 -9.94 3.38
CA HIS A 107 11.80 -10.76 2.19
C HIS A 107 10.55 -10.50 1.35
N GLU A 108 9.42 -10.16 1.99
CA GLU A 108 8.15 -9.88 1.32
C GLU A 108 7.29 -8.88 2.10
N THR A 109 6.34 -8.31 1.38
CA THR A 109 5.28 -7.49 1.96
C THR A 109 3.92 -8.09 1.59
N LEU A 110 3.03 -8.19 2.56
CA LEU A 110 1.67 -8.65 2.33
C LEU A 110 0.75 -7.47 2.04
N ILE A 111 -0.15 -7.64 1.10
CA ILE A 111 -1.13 -6.65 0.68
C ILE A 111 -2.53 -7.24 0.87
N LEU A 112 -3.42 -6.48 1.49
CA LEU A 112 -4.82 -6.84 1.66
C LEU A 112 -5.70 -5.74 1.03
N PRO A 113 -6.55 -6.06 0.04
CA PRO A 113 -7.52 -5.10 -0.49
C PRO A 113 -8.47 -4.58 0.60
N ASP A 114 -8.77 -3.29 0.59
CA ASP A 114 -9.70 -2.68 1.57
C ASP A 114 -11.14 -3.17 1.40
N SER A 115 -11.49 -3.71 0.24
CA SER A 115 -12.79 -4.35 -0.03
C SER A 115 -13.16 -5.45 0.97
N GLU A 116 -12.17 -6.05 1.62
CA GLU A 116 -12.38 -7.09 2.64
C GLU A 116 -12.91 -6.55 3.98
N GLY A 117 -12.82 -5.25 4.21
CA GLY A 117 -13.40 -4.60 5.38
C GLY A 117 -12.86 -5.11 6.73
N MET A 118 -11.65 -5.66 6.75
CA MET A 118 -11.06 -6.20 7.98
C MET A 118 -10.74 -5.08 8.97
N PRO A 119 -11.11 -5.19 10.26
CA PRO A 119 -10.84 -4.17 11.25
C PRO A 119 -9.32 -3.92 11.40
N ILE A 120 -8.91 -2.66 11.39
CA ILE A 120 -7.49 -2.25 11.50
C ILE A 120 -6.82 -2.83 12.75
N GLN A 121 -7.55 -2.89 13.86
CA GLN A 121 -7.02 -3.44 15.11
C GLN A 121 -6.66 -4.93 14.94
N HIS A 122 -7.49 -5.69 14.22
CA HIS A 122 -7.23 -7.09 13.92
C HIS A 122 -6.00 -7.27 13.02
N LEU A 123 -5.82 -6.38 12.03
CA LEU A 123 -4.63 -6.39 11.17
C LEU A 123 -3.34 -6.12 11.95
N LYS A 124 -3.37 -5.19 12.90
CA LYS A 124 -2.24 -4.92 13.79
C LYS A 124 -1.89 -6.12 14.68
N GLU A 125 -2.90 -6.77 15.23
CA GLU A 125 -2.73 -7.97 16.05
C GLU A 125 -2.14 -9.12 15.22
N MET A 126 -2.64 -9.31 13.99
CA MET A 126 -2.12 -10.30 13.05
C MET A 126 -0.63 -10.07 12.72
N VAL A 127 -0.25 -8.83 12.38
CA VAL A 127 1.16 -8.49 12.09
C VAL A 127 2.04 -8.77 13.31
N ALA A 128 1.62 -8.35 14.50
CA ALA A 128 2.38 -8.57 15.73
C ALA A 128 2.53 -10.07 16.05
N GLU A 129 1.47 -10.86 15.85
CA GLU A 129 1.49 -12.32 16.09
C GLU A 129 2.43 -13.02 15.08
N VAL A 130 2.31 -12.70 13.78
CA VAL A 130 3.17 -13.28 12.74
C VAL A 130 4.63 -12.92 12.99
N ASN A 131 4.92 -11.65 13.26
CA ASN A 131 6.28 -11.18 13.53
C ASN A 131 6.86 -11.82 14.80
N GLY A 132 6.05 -12.03 15.82
CA GLY A 132 6.50 -12.65 17.08
C GLY A 132 6.69 -14.16 17.02
N SER A 133 6.02 -14.83 16.06
CA SER A 133 5.97 -16.31 16.03
C SER A 133 6.74 -16.92 14.84
N PHE A 134 6.84 -16.21 13.72
CA PHE A 134 7.31 -16.79 12.45
C PHE A 134 8.42 -15.99 11.77
N VAL A 135 8.68 -14.74 12.18
CA VAL A 135 9.72 -13.91 11.56
C VAL A 135 10.92 -13.82 12.49
N GLU A 136 12.10 -14.17 12.00
CA GLU A 136 13.35 -14.02 12.75
C GLU A 136 13.63 -12.54 13.04
N ASP A 137 14.20 -12.23 14.21
CA ASP A 137 14.50 -10.85 14.62
C ASP A 137 15.32 -10.07 13.58
N ALA A 138 16.22 -10.77 12.87
CA ALA A 138 17.07 -10.16 11.84
C ALA A 138 16.28 -9.75 10.58
N ASP A 139 15.17 -10.42 10.31
CA ASP A 139 14.35 -10.21 9.12
C ASP A 139 13.11 -9.35 9.38
N ARG A 140 12.84 -9.08 10.66
CA ARG A 140 11.67 -8.27 11.05
C ARG A 140 11.81 -6.83 10.61
N LEU A 141 10.81 -6.33 9.87
CA LEU A 141 10.76 -4.95 9.41
C LEU A 141 10.10 -4.03 10.44
N THR A 142 8.84 -4.27 10.75
CA THR A 142 8.05 -3.43 11.67
C THR A 142 6.73 -4.11 12.02
N ASP A 143 6.14 -3.73 13.17
CA ASP A 143 4.79 -4.15 13.57
C ASP A 143 3.72 -3.13 13.13
N GLU A 144 4.13 -2.09 12.41
CA GLU A 144 3.23 -1.06 11.93
C GLU A 144 2.48 -1.54 10.67
N VAL A 145 1.22 -1.14 10.57
CA VAL A 145 0.38 -1.35 9.39
C VAL A 145 0.34 -0.06 8.59
N TYR A 146 0.43 -0.16 7.28
CA TYR A 146 0.37 0.97 6.36
C TYR A 146 -0.83 0.86 5.44
N HIS A 147 -1.15 1.95 4.77
CA HIS A 147 -2.25 2.04 3.82
C HIS A 147 -1.79 2.81 2.58
N PHE A 148 -2.29 2.40 1.42
CA PHE A 148 -2.15 3.13 0.18
C PHE A 148 -3.51 3.58 -0.33
N ASP A 149 -3.70 4.91 -0.38
CA ASP A 149 -4.89 5.57 -0.94
C ASP A 149 -4.62 5.83 -2.43
N THR A 150 -5.34 5.13 -3.28
CA THR A 150 -5.16 5.18 -4.74
C THR A 150 -5.58 6.51 -5.34
N LYS A 151 -6.58 7.15 -4.76
CA LYS A 151 -7.11 8.43 -5.23
C LYS A 151 -6.12 9.57 -5.00
N ASP A 152 -5.58 9.64 -3.79
CA ASP A 152 -4.66 10.69 -3.39
C ASP A 152 -3.19 10.29 -3.63
N ARG A 153 -2.92 9.03 -3.99
CA ARG A 153 -1.59 8.41 -4.15
C ARG A 153 -0.72 8.58 -2.90
N VAL A 154 -1.33 8.30 -1.74
CA VAL A 154 -0.66 8.49 -0.45
C VAL A 154 -0.37 7.15 0.20
N PHE A 155 0.91 6.88 0.43
CA PHE A 155 1.40 5.82 1.29
C PHE A 155 1.64 6.36 2.69
N GLU A 156 0.94 5.86 3.69
CA GLU A 156 1.04 6.33 5.07
C GLU A 156 0.73 5.23 6.09
N LYS A 157 1.10 5.45 7.35
CA LYS A 157 0.64 4.57 8.44
C LYS A 157 -0.88 4.60 8.52
N VAL A 158 -1.49 3.45 8.76
CA VAL A 158 -2.95 3.32 8.84
C VAL A 158 -3.60 4.27 9.86
N ASP A 159 -2.91 4.58 10.96
CA ASP A 159 -3.43 5.54 11.95
C ASP A 159 -3.51 6.96 11.39
N LYS A 160 -2.56 7.36 10.54
CA LYS A 160 -2.60 8.65 9.83
C LYS A 160 -3.71 8.68 8.79
N PHE A 161 -3.87 7.60 8.03
CA PHE A 161 -4.99 7.45 7.10
C PHE A 161 -6.34 7.64 7.80
N VAL A 162 -6.57 6.93 8.91
CA VAL A 162 -7.82 7.05 9.70
C VAL A 162 -8.03 8.47 10.20
N ALA A 163 -6.99 9.13 10.70
CA ALA A 163 -7.08 10.53 11.15
C ALA A 163 -7.45 11.46 9.99
N ARG A 164 -6.78 11.33 8.84
CA ARG A 164 -7.05 12.11 7.63
C ARG A 164 -8.48 11.92 7.12
N GLN A 165 -8.99 10.69 7.11
CA GLN A 165 -10.36 10.38 6.71
C GLN A 165 -11.40 11.02 7.65
N LYS A 166 -11.15 11.02 8.97
CA LYS A 166 -12.02 11.70 9.94
C LYS A 166 -12.05 13.20 9.73
N GLU A 167 -10.91 13.85 9.50
CA GLU A 167 -10.82 15.28 9.23
C GLU A 167 -11.55 15.66 7.94
N ASN A 168 -11.38 14.88 6.87
CA ASN A 168 -12.06 15.13 5.61
C ASN A 168 -13.58 14.99 5.74
N SER A 169 -14.03 13.99 6.50
CA SER A 169 -15.46 13.79 6.76
C SER A 169 -16.06 14.96 7.56
N GLN A 170 -15.34 15.49 8.54
CA GLN A 170 -15.77 16.66 9.33
C GLN A 170 -15.83 17.93 8.49
N LYS A 171 -14.87 18.17 7.60
CA LYS A 171 -14.89 19.31 6.67
C LYS A 171 -16.09 19.25 5.73
N HIS A 172 -16.38 18.10 5.17
CA HIS A 172 -17.53 17.90 4.27
C HIS A 172 -18.89 18.14 4.95
N VAL A 173 -19.01 17.76 6.22
CA VAL A 173 -20.23 18.04 7.03
C VAL A 173 -20.37 19.53 7.32
N ALA A 174 -19.26 20.21 7.63
CA ALA A 174 -19.26 21.66 7.89
C ALA A 174 -19.63 22.47 6.64
N GLU A 175 -19.12 22.11 5.47
CA GLU A 175 -19.43 22.77 4.20
C GLU A 175 -20.91 22.62 3.80
N LYS A 176 -21.49 21.42 3.94
CA LYS A 176 -22.91 21.19 3.67
C LYS A 176 -23.84 21.90 4.66
N GLY A 177 -23.38 22.12 5.91
CA GLY A 177 -24.16 22.87 6.91
C GLY A 177 -24.23 24.36 6.62
N THR A 178 -23.33 24.94 5.87
CA THR A 178 -23.30 26.38 5.53
C THR A 178 -24.10 26.73 4.26
N GLU A 179 -24.34 25.79 3.36
CA GLU A 179 -25.15 26.02 2.16
C GLU A 179 -26.68 26.05 2.43
N GLY A 180 -27.13 25.56 3.57
CA GLY A 180 -28.55 25.45 3.94
C GLY A 180 -29.20 26.72 4.45
N ILE A 181 -28.49 27.82 4.68
CA ILE A 181 -29.05 29.06 5.23
C ILE A 181 -29.25 30.12 4.13
N GLN A 182 -30.20 29.89 3.22
CA GLN A 182 -30.75 30.98 2.41
C GLN A 182 -31.66 31.83 3.27
N LYS A 183 -31.26 33.10 3.48
CA LYS A 183 -32.10 34.12 4.13
C LYS A 183 -33.41 34.29 3.37
N PRO A 184 -34.60 34.39 4.06
CA PRO A 184 -35.87 34.65 3.37
C PRO A 184 -35.83 36.05 2.75
N LYS A 185 -36.21 36.17 1.49
CA LYS A 185 -36.42 37.42 0.78
C LYS A 185 -37.55 38.20 1.49
N LYS A 186 -37.24 39.40 2.00
CA LYS A 186 -38.25 40.35 2.43
C LYS A 186 -39.10 40.75 1.24
N SER A 187 -40.37 40.39 1.25
CA SER A 187 -41.38 40.95 0.37
C SER A 187 -41.61 42.42 0.73
N HIS A 188 -41.38 43.30 -0.24
CA HIS A 188 -41.75 44.70 -0.15
C HIS A 188 -43.24 44.79 -0.53
N GLU A 189 -44.10 45.02 0.48
CA GLU A 189 -45.44 45.47 0.27
C GLU A 189 -45.40 46.94 -0.13
N MET A 190 -45.86 47.23 -1.35
CA MET A 190 -46.25 48.59 -1.77
C MET A 190 -47.69 48.77 -1.35
N SER A 191 -47.93 49.72 -0.45
CA SER A 191 -49.26 50.36 -0.19
C SER A 191 -49.38 51.64 -0.95
N LEU A 192 -50.54 51.83 -1.49
CA LEU A 192 -51.16 52.97 -2.18
C LEU A 192 -50.85 54.34 -1.61
#